data_a821c6ddaacfde8803a3f3eb718cdcec
#
_entry.id   a821c6ddaacfde8803a3f3eb718cdcec
#
_cell.length_a   1.000
_cell.length_b   1.000
_cell.length_c   1.000
_cell.angle_alpha   90.00
_cell.angle_beta   90.00
_cell.angle_gamma   90.00
#
_symmetry.space_group_name_H-M   'P 1'
#
loop_
_entity.id
_entity.type
_entity.pdbx_description
1 polymer ?
#
loop_
_entity_poly.entity_id
_entity_poly.type
_entity_poly.pdbx_seq_one_letter_code
_entity_poly.pdbx_strand_id
1 'polypeptide(L)'
;MNAPLPTGFQASLFGANQRLHIQHGPTDLVIDADGPERLALFEAAVGAMREVLAGLAEELPLLRAPWEAARQPAGPVARRMHDACRLADGGFVTPMAAVAGAIADHVLAAMMQSRAAATATKISVNNGGDIAFWTGDGAITRAAIAGPDFGSITLHGPTGWRGMATSGHGGRSLSTGIADSVTVLADSAACADVAATLIAGAVDCPGVAGIQRRPAREIDPDSDLGSRPVTVGVPQLGKAQIEDALSAGRDLALRMMKTGRIAGAVLELQGEIAVAGLDDPAAMLISGDVSKDGSTSWEE
;
A
#
# COMPACT_ATOMS: atom_id res chain seq x y z
N MET A 1 -33.89 -1.82 4.84
CA MET A 1 -33.76 -3.17 4.18
C MET A 1 -32.36 -3.22 3.58
N ASN A 2 -31.49 -4.05 4.13
CA ASN A 2 -30.14 -4.21 3.54
C ASN A 2 -30.28 -5.01 2.23
N ALA A 3 -29.88 -4.42 1.10
CA ALA A 3 -29.78 -5.15 -0.15
C ALA A 3 -28.87 -6.40 0.03
N PRO A 4 -29.11 -7.50 -0.71
CA PRO A 4 -28.26 -8.68 -0.63
C PRO A 4 -26.81 -8.32 -0.96
N LEU A 5 -25.85 -9.05 -0.39
CA LEU A 5 -24.43 -8.90 -0.71
C LEU A 5 -24.17 -9.39 -2.15
N PRO A 6 -23.21 -8.76 -2.89
CA PRO A 6 -22.83 -9.21 -4.22
C PRO A 6 -22.34 -10.67 -4.19
N THR A 7 -22.43 -11.35 -5.34
CA THR A 7 -21.92 -12.73 -5.47
C THR A 7 -20.43 -12.78 -5.15
N GLY A 8 -20.01 -13.71 -4.30
CA GLY A 8 -18.64 -13.88 -3.85
C GLY A 8 -18.16 -12.88 -2.80
N PHE A 9 -19.04 -11.98 -2.32
CA PHE A 9 -18.76 -11.09 -1.21
C PHE A 9 -18.92 -11.83 0.12
N GLN A 10 -17.90 -11.80 0.95
CA GLN A 10 -17.90 -12.36 2.29
C GLN A 10 -17.46 -11.29 3.30
N ALA A 11 -18.13 -11.25 4.45
CA ALA A 11 -17.77 -10.40 5.57
C ALA A 11 -17.95 -11.19 6.87
N SER A 12 -16.91 -11.23 7.70
CA SER A 12 -16.94 -11.98 8.97
C SER A 12 -16.14 -11.26 10.04
N LEU A 13 -16.60 -11.36 11.28
CA LEU A 13 -15.88 -10.90 12.45
C LEU A 13 -14.94 -12.00 12.96
N PHE A 14 -13.76 -11.63 13.43
CA PHE A 14 -12.78 -12.54 14.02
C PHE A 14 -12.05 -11.88 15.20
N GLY A 15 -11.17 -12.63 15.91
CA GLY A 15 -10.46 -12.10 17.07
C GLY A 15 -11.39 -11.61 18.17
N ALA A 16 -12.33 -12.45 18.64
CA ALA A 16 -13.38 -12.08 19.61
C ALA A 16 -14.23 -10.87 19.15
N ASN A 17 -14.52 -10.78 17.86
CA ASN A 17 -15.28 -9.69 17.20
C ASN A 17 -14.57 -8.34 17.23
N GLN A 18 -13.25 -8.32 17.39
CA GLN A 18 -12.47 -7.10 17.42
C GLN A 18 -12.13 -6.58 16.01
N ARG A 19 -12.09 -7.45 15.00
CA ARG A 19 -11.75 -7.14 13.63
C ARG A 19 -12.78 -7.64 12.65
N LEU A 20 -12.88 -6.95 11.52
CA LEU A 20 -13.71 -7.33 10.39
C LEU A 20 -12.80 -7.81 9.25
N HIS A 21 -13.10 -8.97 8.70
CA HIS A 21 -12.54 -9.46 7.45
C HIS A 21 -13.57 -9.31 6.34
N ILE A 22 -13.20 -8.70 5.22
CA ILE A 22 -14.01 -8.63 4.00
C ILE A 22 -13.20 -9.22 2.85
N GLN A 23 -13.77 -10.20 2.16
CA GLN A 23 -13.23 -10.75 0.93
C GLN A 23 -14.22 -10.57 -0.20
N HIS A 24 -13.76 -10.00 -1.33
CA HIS A 24 -14.55 -9.86 -2.55
C HIS A 24 -13.64 -9.91 -3.77
N GLY A 25 -13.72 -11.00 -4.54
CA GLY A 25 -12.81 -11.25 -5.66
C GLY A 25 -11.34 -11.22 -5.22
N PRO A 26 -10.48 -10.39 -5.84
CA PRO A 26 -9.07 -10.27 -5.47
C PRO A 26 -8.83 -9.41 -4.22
N THR A 27 -9.85 -8.72 -3.71
CA THR A 27 -9.74 -7.83 -2.54
C THR A 27 -9.89 -8.61 -1.25
N ASP A 28 -8.95 -8.41 -0.33
CA ASP A 28 -8.88 -9.06 0.97
C ASP A 28 -8.56 -8.01 2.05
N LEU A 29 -9.60 -7.58 2.77
CA LEU A 29 -9.50 -6.51 3.76
C LEU A 29 -9.51 -7.06 5.19
N VAL A 30 -8.53 -6.64 5.96
CA VAL A 30 -8.57 -6.73 7.43
C VAL A 30 -8.77 -5.32 7.98
N ILE A 31 -9.87 -5.13 8.72
CA ILE A 31 -10.29 -3.83 9.25
C ILE A 31 -10.30 -3.88 10.76
N ASP A 32 -9.65 -2.89 11.37
CA ASP A 32 -9.60 -2.69 12.81
C ASP A 32 -10.10 -1.28 13.16
N ALA A 33 -10.83 -1.17 14.24
CA ALA A 33 -11.30 0.08 14.80
C ALA A 33 -11.51 -0.07 16.30
N ASP A 34 -11.16 0.93 17.07
CA ASP A 34 -11.46 1.01 18.48
C ASP A 34 -12.79 1.75 18.76
N GLY A 35 -13.10 1.92 20.02
CA GLY A 35 -14.30 2.64 20.47
C GLY A 35 -15.55 1.77 20.64
N PRO A 36 -16.54 2.31 21.37
CA PRO A 36 -17.76 1.56 21.71
C PRO A 36 -18.68 1.29 20.50
N GLU A 37 -18.60 2.12 19.46
CA GLU A 37 -19.47 2.00 18.28
C GLU A 37 -18.76 1.35 17.07
N ARG A 38 -17.68 0.59 17.30
CA ARG A 38 -16.90 -0.02 16.20
C ARG A 38 -17.73 -0.89 15.26
N LEU A 39 -18.79 -1.56 15.73
CA LEU A 39 -19.65 -2.36 14.86
C LEU A 39 -20.35 -1.50 13.80
N ALA A 40 -20.77 -0.29 14.16
CA ALA A 40 -21.33 0.65 13.20
C ALA A 40 -20.27 1.14 12.17
N LEU A 41 -18.99 1.24 12.57
CA LEU A 41 -17.89 1.49 11.63
C LEU A 41 -17.71 0.30 10.68
N PHE A 42 -17.80 -0.93 11.17
CA PHE A 42 -17.71 -2.13 10.33
C PHE A 42 -18.88 -2.24 9.35
N GLU A 43 -20.10 -1.86 9.77
CA GLU A 43 -21.25 -1.77 8.86
C GLU A 43 -21.04 -0.75 7.75
N ALA A 44 -20.44 0.41 8.07
CA ALA A 44 -20.06 1.41 7.07
C ALA A 44 -19.02 0.87 6.07
N ALA A 45 -18.01 0.13 6.54
CA ALA A 45 -17.02 -0.53 5.70
C ALA A 45 -17.65 -1.56 4.75
N VAL A 46 -18.54 -2.44 5.26
CA VAL A 46 -19.28 -3.41 4.43
C VAL A 46 -20.13 -2.68 3.39
N GLY A 47 -20.79 -1.60 3.78
CA GLY A 47 -21.61 -0.78 2.86
C GLY A 47 -20.78 -0.20 1.72
N ALA A 48 -19.60 0.35 2.04
CA ALA A 48 -18.70 0.96 1.07
C ALA A 48 -18.17 -0.03 0.03
N MET A 49 -17.94 -1.29 0.43
CA MET A 49 -17.35 -2.30 -0.44
C MET A 49 -18.32 -2.91 -1.46
N ARG A 50 -19.64 -2.75 -1.28
CA ARG A 50 -20.64 -3.47 -2.09
C ARG A 50 -20.49 -3.28 -3.60
N GLU A 51 -20.20 -2.06 -4.04
CA GLU A 51 -20.19 -1.68 -5.46
C GLU A 51 -18.78 -1.43 -6.00
N VAL A 52 -17.74 -1.57 -5.17
CA VAL A 52 -16.36 -1.21 -5.54
C VAL A 52 -15.89 -1.99 -6.75
N LEU A 53 -15.98 -3.32 -6.73
CA LEU A 53 -15.46 -4.15 -7.82
C LEU A 53 -16.27 -3.98 -9.12
N ALA A 54 -17.59 -3.85 -9.02
CA ALA A 54 -18.44 -3.60 -10.19
C ALA A 54 -18.06 -2.26 -10.86
N GLY A 55 -17.94 -1.19 -10.06
CA GLY A 55 -17.53 0.12 -10.57
C GLY A 55 -16.13 0.14 -11.18
N LEU A 56 -15.16 -0.58 -10.57
CA LEU A 56 -13.82 -0.71 -11.14
C LEU A 56 -13.82 -1.52 -12.44
N ALA A 57 -14.63 -2.58 -12.54
CA ALA A 57 -14.74 -3.40 -13.74
C ALA A 57 -15.26 -2.61 -14.94
N GLU A 58 -16.21 -1.71 -14.74
CA GLU A 58 -16.74 -0.83 -15.79
C GLU A 58 -15.68 0.11 -16.37
N GLU A 59 -14.71 0.53 -15.56
CA GLU A 59 -13.65 1.46 -15.94
C GLU A 59 -12.29 0.78 -16.20
N LEU A 60 -12.24 -0.54 -16.16
CA LEU A 60 -11.00 -1.32 -16.25
C LEU A 60 -10.11 -0.97 -17.46
N PRO A 61 -10.64 -0.71 -18.67
CA PRO A 61 -9.82 -0.29 -19.80
C PRO A 61 -9.07 1.04 -19.56
N LEU A 62 -9.68 1.99 -18.83
CA LEU A 62 -9.03 3.25 -18.45
C LEU A 62 -7.97 3.02 -17.37
N LEU A 63 -8.26 2.15 -16.41
CA LEU A 63 -7.37 1.86 -15.28
C LEU A 63 -6.13 1.07 -15.69
N ARG A 64 -6.22 0.28 -16.76
CA ARG A 64 -5.08 -0.46 -17.35
C ARG A 64 -4.31 0.35 -18.41
N ALA A 65 -4.78 1.52 -18.79
CA ALA A 65 -4.05 2.39 -19.71
C ALA A 65 -2.92 3.12 -18.98
N PRO A 66 -1.82 3.49 -19.70
CA PRO A 66 -0.82 4.39 -19.13
C PRO A 66 -1.47 5.66 -18.61
N TRP A 67 -1.10 6.10 -17.41
CA TRP A 67 -1.76 7.21 -16.72
C TRP A 67 -1.83 8.50 -17.54
N GLU A 68 -0.75 8.86 -18.23
CA GLU A 68 -0.68 10.08 -19.05
C GLU A 68 -1.67 10.08 -20.23
N ALA A 69 -2.06 8.89 -20.72
CA ALA A 69 -3.02 8.73 -21.79
C ALA A 69 -4.46 8.50 -21.29
N ALA A 70 -4.62 8.23 -20.00
CA ALA A 70 -5.90 7.91 -19.40
C ALA A 70 -6.74 9.17 -19.19
N ARG A 71 -8.03 9.13 -19.61
CA ARG A 71 -8.99 10.14 -19.18
C ARG A 71 -9.28 9.96 -17.68
N GLN A 72 -9.67 11.05 -17.02
CA GLN A 72 -10.07 10.98 -15.61
C GLN A 72 -11.30 10.06 -15.47
N PRO A 73 -11.24 9.03 -14.62
CA PRO A 73 -12.35 8.13 -14.36
C PRO A 73 -13.50 8.82 -13.63
N ALA A 74 -14.69 8.21 -13.67
CA ALA A 74 -15.89 8.71 -13.02
C ALA A 74 -16.07 8.16 -11.59
N GLY A 75 -15.71 6.89 -11.38
CA GLY A 75 -15.88 6.20 -10.10
C GLY A 75 -15.00 6.76 -8.97
N PRO A 76 -15.47 6.76 -7.72
CA PRO A 76 -14.73 7.37 -6.62
C PRO A 76 -13.40 6.67 -6.30
N VAL A 77 -13.34 5.34 -6.39
CA VAL A 77 -12.10 4.56 -6.21
C VAL A 77 -11.18 4.76 -7.41
N ALA A 78 -11.71 4.66 -8.63
CA ALA A 78 -10.97 4.85 -9.87
C ALA A 78 -10.33 6.25 -9.95
N ARG A 79 -11.02 7.30 -9.48
CA ARG A 79 -10.45 8.65 -9.36
C ARG A 79 -9.29 8.71 -8.37
N ARG A 80 -9.39 8.06 -7.20
CA ARG A 80 -8.27 7.98 -6.24
C ARG A 80 -7.05 7.31 -6.86
N MET A 81 -7.27 6.20 -7.59
CA MET A 81 -6.21 5.50 -8.32
C MET A 81 -5.53 6.41 -9.34
N HIS A 82 -6.31 7.09 -10.16
CA HIS A 82 -5.80 8.02 -11.17
C HIS A 82 -5.05 9.21 -10.57
N ASP A 83 -5.58 9.82 -9.50
CA ASP A 83 -4.98 10.99 -8.87
C ASP A 83 -3.68 10.65 -8.12
N ALA A 84 -3.55 9.44 -7.58
CA ALA A 84 -2.31 8.96 -6.98
C ALA A 84 -1.17 8.86 -8.00
N CYS A 85 -1.47 8.53 -9.25
CA CYS A 85 -0.48 8.43 -10.33
C CYS A 85 0.22 9.76 -10.68
N ARG A 86 -0.27 10.91 -10.18
CA ARG A 86 0.43 12.21 -10.31
C ARG A 86 1.81 12.23 -9.65
N LEU A 87 2.13 11.22 -8.84
CA LEU A 87 3.47 11.00 -8.28
C LEU A 87 4.48 10.49 -9.32
N ALA A 88 4.01 10.03 -10.48
CA ALA A 88 4.83 9.39 -11.51
C ALA A 88 5.58 10.41 -12.38
N ASP A 89 6.44 11.20 -11.82
CA ASP A 89 7.28 12.22 -12.47
C ASP A 89 7.97 11.70 -13.77
N GLY A 90 7.18 11.53 -14.84
CA GLY A 90 7.59 10.97 -16.13
C GLY A 90 7.85 9.45 -16.16
N GLY A 91 7.64 8.73 -15.06
CA GLY A 91 7.73 7.26 -15.00
C GLY A 91 6.47 6.58 -15.55
N PHE A 92 6.63 5.39 -16.12
CA PHE A 92 5.46 4.60 -16.54
C PHE A 92 4.71 4.08 -15.33
N VAL A 93 3.43 4.37 -15.27
CA VAL A 93 2.48 3.82 -14.30
C VAL A 93 1.10 3.73 -14.93
N THR A 94 0.30 2.78 -14.49
CA THR A 94 -1.14 2.74 -14.74
C THR A 94 -1.87 2.98 -13.42
N PRO A 95 -3.12 3.44 -13.43
CA PRO A 95 -3.92 3.54 -12.21
C PRO A 95 -4.03 2.23 -11.42
N MET A 96 -3.82 1.06 -12.05
CA MET A 96 -3.83 -0.23 -11.36
C MET A 96 -2.78 -0.34 -10.24
N ALA A 97 -1.67 0.41 -10.35
CA ALA A 97 -0.63 0.48 -9.31
C ALA A 97 -1.11 1.13 -7.98
N ALA A 98 -2.34 1.60 -7.93
CA ALA A 98 -2.94 2.19 -6.72
C ALA A 98 -4.20 1.44 -6.27
N VAL A 99 -4.54 0.30 -6.87
CA VAL A 99 -5.86 -0.30 -6.67
C VAL A 99 -6.10 -0.73 -5.23
N ALA A 100 -5.12 -1.35 -4.60
CA ALA A 100 -5.27 -1.86 -3.25
C ALA A 100 -5.34 -0.71 -2.24
N GLY A 101 -4.45 0.27 -2.35
CA GLY A 101 -4.45 1.47 -1.51
C GLY A 101 -5.71 2.33 -1.71
N ALA A 102 -6.18 2.52 -2.94
CA ALA A 102 -7.39 3.32 -3.22
C ALA A 102 -8.68 2.68 -2.67
N ILE A 103 -8.77 1.35 -2.68
CA ILE A 103 -9.87 0.62 -2.03
C ILE A 103 -9.80 0.82 -0.51
N ALA A 104 -8.62 0.67 0.09
CA ALA A 104 -8.44 0.91 1.53
C ALA A 104 -8.82 2.34 1.92
N ASP A 105 -8.37 3.35 1.18
CA ASP A 105 -8.74 4.76 1.39
C ASP A 105 -10.24 5.00 1.24
N HIS A 106 -10.89 4.34 0.28
CA HIS A 106 -12.33 4.48 0.06
C HIS A 106 -13.13 3.97 1.26
N VAL A 107 -12.76 2.79 1.76
CA VAL A 107 -13.39 2.18 2.93
C VAL A 107 -13.15 3.01 4.18
N LEU A 108 -11.90 3.45 4.42
CA LEU A 108 -11.58 4.34 5.54
C LEU A 108 -12.40 5.62 5.48
N ALA A 109 -12.53 6.24 4.31
CA ALA A 109 -13.31 7.47 4.14
C ALA A 109 -14.79 7.26 4.49
N ALA A 110 -15.39 6.12 4.11
CA ALA A 110 -16.76 5.79 4.47
C ALA A 110 -16.93 5.57 5.98
N MET A 111 -15.99 4.89 6.63
CA MET A 111 -15.96 4.72 8.08
C MET A 111 -15.88 6.07 8.80
N MET A 112 -14.99 6.96 8.32
CA MET A 112 -14.82 8.31 8.89
C MET A 112 -16.04 9.23 8.70
N GLN A 113 -16.89 8.97 7.71
CA GLN A 113 -18.17 9.69 7.52
C GLN A 113 -19.28 9.18 8.44
N SER A 114 -19.12 8.00 9.05
CA SER A 114 -20.06 7.48 10.05
C SER A 114 -20.01 8.32 11.33
N ARG A 115 -21.16 8.53 11.97
CA ARG A 115 -21.22 9.17 13.28
C ARG A 115 -20.41 8.42 14.35
N ALA A 116 -20.26 7.12 14.19
CA ALA A 116 -19.48 6.26 15.08
C ALA A 116 -17.99 6.65 15.10
N ALA A 117 -17.47 7.29 14.06
CA ALA A 117 -16.08 7.75 14.02
C ALA A 117 -15.75 8.77 15.12
N ALA A 118 -16.74 9.51 15.62
CA ALA A 118 -16.54 10.46 16.71
C ALA A 118 -16.13 9.81 18.05
N THR A 119 -16.33 8.52 18.21
CA THR A 119 -15.99 7.75 19.42
C THR A 119 -14.74 6.88 19.26
N ALA A 120 -14.20 6.78 18.05
CA ALA A 120 -12.98 6.05 17.76
C ALA A 120 -11.73 6.93 17.96
N THR A 121 -10.61 6.33 18.31
CA THR A 121 -9.30 6.98 18.33
C THR A 121 -8.35 6.42 17.27
N LYS A 122 -8.62 5.21 16.79
CA LYS A 122 -7.86 4.55 15.71
C LYS A 122 -8.78 3.79 14.78
N ILE A 123 -8.52 3.89 13.49
CA ILE A 123 -9.17 3.08 12.44
C ILE A 123 -8.10 2.68 11.45
N SER A 124 -8.07 1.41 11.05
CA SER A 124 -7.19 0.92 9.99
C SER A 124 -7.92 -0.03 9.04
N VAL A 125 -7.58 0.07 7.76
CA VAL A 125 -8.06 -0.78 6.67
C VAL A 125 -6.85 -1.29 5.94
N ASN A 126 -6.55 -2.57 6.07
CA ASN A 126 -5.42 -3.23 5.41
C ASN A 126 -5.95 -4.06 4.25
N ASN A 127 -5.49 -3.80 3.04
CA ASN A 127 -5.80 -4.53 1.82
C ASN A 127 -4.53 -5.22 1.30
N GLY A 128 -4.27 -6.42 1.80
CA GLY A 128 -3.15 -7.21 1.32
C GLY A 128 -1.75 -6.66 1.63
N GLY A 129 -1.63 -5.70 2.55
CA GLY A 129 -0.39 -5.00 2.92
C GLY A 129 -0.45 -3.49 2.68
N ASP A 130 -1.40 -3.01 1.86
CA ASP A 130 -1.63 -1.58 1.63
C ASP A 130 -2.66 -1.09 2.64
N ILE A 131 -2.25 -0.18 3.50
CA ILE A 131 -2.98 0.19 4.71
C ILE A 131 -3.39 1.65 4.64
N ALA A 132 -4.69 1.90 4.71
CA ALA A 132 -5.24 3.20 5.05
C ALA A 132 -5.53 3.26 6.55
N PHE A 133 -5.14 4.33 7.23
CA PHE A 133 -5.37 4.46 8.68
C PHE A 133 -5.68 5.90 9.08
N TRP A 134 -6.35 6.02 10.22
CA TRP A 134 -6.57 7.27 10.91
C TRP A 134 -6.19 7.12 12.38
N THR A 135 -5.46 8.12 12.90
CA THR A 135 -5.00 8.18 14.28
C THR A 135 -5.44 9.52 14.86
N GLY A 136 -6.30 9.46 15.86
CA GLY A 136 -6.84 10.62 16.55
C GLY A 136 -5.90 11.18 17.62
N ASP A 137 -6.36 12.23 18.31
CA ASP A 137 -5.60 12.92 19.32
C ASP A 137 -5.14 11.97 20.44
N GLY A 138 -3.85 12.00 20.76
CA GLY A 138 -3.24 11.22 21.82
C GLY A 138 -3.15 9.71 21.53
N ALA A 139 -3.63 9.25 20.39
CA ALA A 139 -3.52 7.86 19.99
C ALA A 139 -2.17 7.57 19.30
N ILE A 140 -1.80 6.29 19.30
CA ILE A 140 -0.58 5.81 18.63
C ILE A 140 -0.97 4.69 17.70
N THR A 141 -0.56 4.80 16.43
CA THR A 141 -0.63 3.72 15.45
C THR A 141 0.77 3.16 15.21
N ARG A 142 0.90 1.84 15.23
CA ARG A 142 2.11 1.13 14.86
C ARG A 142 1.83 0.28 13.64
N ALA A 143 2.69 0.40 12.63
CA ALA A 143 2.60 -0.37 11.40
C ALA A 143 3.93 -1.09 11.16
N ALA A 144 3.89 -2.41 11.01
CA ALA A 144 5.10 -3.19 10.72
C ALA A 144 5.63 -2.86 9.32
N ILE A 145 6.94 -2.72 9.20
CA ILE A 145 7.63 -2.64 7.91
C ILE A 145 7.77 -4.06 7.37
N ALA A 146 7.48 -4.25 6.09
CA ALA A 146 7.61 -5.57 5.46
C ALA A 146 9.08 -5.97 5.38
N GLY A 147 9.37 -7.20 5.82
CA GLY A 147 10.70 -7.82 5.83
C GLY A 147 11.06 -8.37 7.21
N PRO A 148 11.95 -9.36 7.28
CA PRO A 148 12.41 -9.91 8.53
C PRO A 148 13.25 -8.85 9.28
N ASP A 149 12.91 -8.60 10.53
CA ASP A 149 13.66 -7.76 11.47
C ASP A 149 13.72 -6.23 11.18
N PHE A 150 12.85 -5.68 10.32
CA PHE A 150 12.89 -4.23 9.97
C PHE A 150 12.15 -3.32 10.96
N GLY A 151 11.46 -3.86 11.94
CA GLY A 151 10.79 -3.05 12.95
C GLY A 151 9.44 -2.50 12.52
N SER A 152 9.05 -1.37 13.09
CA SER A 152 7.76 -0.74 12.84
C SER A 152 7.88 0.77 12.75
N ILE A 153 6.97 1.38 12.01
CA ILE A 153 6.74 2.83 12.03
C ILE A 153 5.71 3.12 13.11
N THR A 154 6.06 3.99 14.06
CA THR A 154 5.15 4.49 15.10
C THR A 154 4.69 5.89 14.74
N LEU A 155 3.39 6.10 14.69
CA LEU A 155 2.77 7.38 14.36
C LEU A 155 1.97 7.89 15.54
N HIS A 156 2.24 9.13 15.94
CA HIS A 156 1.49 9.82 16.99
C HIS A 156 0.39 10.67 16.35
N GLY A 157 -0.85 10.52 16.81
CA GLY A 157 -1.98 11.32 16.32
C GLY A 157 -2.09 12.68 17.01
N PRO A 158 -2.73 13.66 16.35
CA PRO A 158 -3.17 13.59 14.98
C PRO A 158 -2.01 13.74 13.99
N THR A 159 -2.06 13.01 12.88
CA THR A 159 -1.08 13.11 11.81
C THR A 159 -1.74 13.29 10.45
N GLY A 160 -1.06 13.98 9.53
CA GLY A 160 -1.47 14.09 8.12
C GLY A 160 -1.19 12.83 7.31
N TRP A 161 -0.33 11.94 7.83
CA TRP A 161 0.02 10.70 7.18
C TRP A 161 -1.04 9.64 7.46
N ARG A 162 -1.59 9.04 6.40
CA ARG A 162 -2.76 8.17 6.49
C ARG A 162 -2.66 6.91 5.66
N GLY A 163 -1.55 6.70 4.96
CA GLY A 163 -1.36 5.55 4.10
C GLY A 163 0.02 4.96 4.20
N MET A 164 0.10 3.64 4.18
CA MET A 164 1.35 2.89 4.07
C MET A 164 1.15 1.75 3.08
N ALA A 165 2.12 1.51 2.22
CA ALA A 165 2.09 0.43 1.25
C ALA A 165 3.48 -0.16 1.05
N THR A 166 3.51 -1.42 0.62
CA THR A 166 4.77 -2.12 0.33
C THR A 166 4.72 -2.77 -1.04
N SER A 167 5.74 -2.51 -1.88
CA SER A 167 5.97 -3.15 -3.16
C SER A 167 7.39 -3.75 -3.23
N GLY A 168 7.67 -4.55 -4.24
CA GLY A 168 8.97 -5.20 -4.45
C GLY A 168 8.81 -6.55 -5.14
N HIS A 169 9.92 -7.11 -5.64
CA HIS A 169 9.88 -8.40 -6.32
C HIS A 169 9.69 -9.57 -5.34
N GLY A 170 9.98 -9.39 -4.05
CA GLY A 170 9.71 -10.37 -3.01
C GLY A 170 8.23 -10.53 -2.63
N GLY A 171 7.36 -9.62 -3.10
CA GLY A 171 5.93 -9.60 -2.83
C GLY A 171 5.08 -10.37 -3.85
N ARG A 172 3.76 -10.12 -3.80
CA ARG A 172 2.80 -10.70 -4.74
C ARG A 172 2.66 -9.89 -6.04
N SER A 173 3.04 -8.62 -6.02
CA SER A 173 2.95 -7.72 -7.18
C SER A 173 4.12 -7.94 -8.12
N LEU A 174 3.90 -7.77 -9.43
CA LEU A 174 4.97 -7.78 -10.42
C LEU A 174 5.79 -6.48 -10.30
N SER A 175 7.10 -6.61 -10.14
CA SER A 175 8.03 -5.48 -10.04
C SER A 175 8.95 -5.41 -11.26
N THR A 176 9.21 -4.21 -11.74
CA THR A 176 10.19 -3.95 -12.82
C THR A 176 11.61 -3.83 -12.29
N GLY A 177 11.78 -3.49 -11.00
CA GLY A 177 13.06 -3.41 -10.31
C GLY A 177 13.41 -4.69 -9.55
N ILE A 178 14.47 -4.61 -8.75
CA ILE A 178 15.05 -5.74 -8.03
C ILE A 178 14.91 -5.63 -6.49
N ALA A 179 14.29 -4.56 -5.97
CA ALA A 179 14.09 -4.42 -4.53
C ALA A 179 13.31 -5.63 -3.98
N ASP A 180 13.78 -6.20 -2.88
CA ASP A 180 13.03 -7.22 -2.17
C ASP A 180 11.75 -6.61 -1.58
N SER A 181 11.89 -5.45 -0.92
CA SER A 181 10.76 -4.67 -0.45
C SER A 181 11.04 -3.16 -0.45
N VAL A 182 9.98 -2.38 -0.67
CA VAL A 182 9.95 -0.92 -0.49
C VAL A 182 8.66 -0.56 0.22
N THR A 183 8.76 -0.08 1.45
CA THR A 183 7.63 0.39 2.25
C THR A 183 7.60 1.92 2.24
N VAL A 184 6.48 2.52 1.89
CA VAL A 184 6.29 3.98 1.82
C VAL A 184 5.21 4.42 2.78
N LEU A 185 5.45 5.53 3.49
CA LEU A 185 4.46 6.27 4.26
C LEU A 185 4.02 7.52 3.48
N ALA A 186 2.71 7.75 3.33
CA ALA A 186 2.13 8.81 2.52
C ALA A 186 0.87 9.44 3.13
N ASP A 187 0.37 10.50 2.48
CA ASP A 187 -0.89 11.18 2.83
C ASP A 187 -2.13 10.29 2.63
N SER A 188 -2.01 9.25 1.83
CA SER A 188 -3.07 8.27 1.53
C SER A 188 -2.47 6.93 1.14
N ALA A 189 -3.22 5.85 1.30
CA ALA A 189 -2.78 4.51 0.91
C ALA A 189 -2.59 4.39 -0.60
N ALA A 190 -3.44 5.02 -1.41
CA ALA A 190 -3.27 5.07 -2.86
C ALA A 190 -1.94 5.73 -3.28
N CYS A 191 -1.54 6.81 -2.61
CA CYS A 191 -0.25 7.46 -2.88
C CYS A 191 0.93 6.60 -2.42
N ALA A 192 0.81 5.95 -1.26
CA ALA A 192 1.81 5.02 -0.78
C ALA A 192 2.04 3.87 -1.76
N ASP A 193 0.95 3.29 -2.31
CA ASP A 193 0.95 2.15 -3.25
C ASP A 193 1.67 2.50 -4.55
N VAL A 194 1.30 3.63 -5.20
CA VAL A 194 1.99 4.13 -6.38
C VAL A 194 3.46 4.44 -6.10
N ALA A 195 3.74 5.14 -5.01
CA ALA A 195 5.11 5.50 -4.67
C ALA A 195 5.98 4.27 -4.39
N ALA A 196 5.46 3.29 -3.63
CA ALA A 196 6.16 2.04 -3.37
C ALA A 196 6.46 1.27 -4.67
N THR A 197 5.48 1.20 -5.59
CA THR A 197 5.65 0.57 -6.91
C THR A 197 6.75 1.25 -7.74
N LEU A 198 6.73 2.58 -7.83
CA LEU A 198 7.68 3.33 -8.63
C LEU A 198 9.09 3.30 -8.02
N ILE A 199 9.21 3.46 -6.70
CA ILE A 199 10.50 3.42 -6.00
C ILE A 199 11.09 2.01 -6.08
N ALA A 200 10.29 0.95 -5.90
CA ALA A 200 10.74 -0.43 -6.07
C ALA A 200 11.23 -0.69 -7.51
N GLY A 201 10.53 -0.12 -8.50
CA GLY A 201 10.96 -0.17 -9.90
C GLY A 201 12.26 0.56 -10.20
N ALA A 202 12.59 1.59 -9.42
CA ALA A 202 13.83 2.37 -9.57
C ALA A 202 15.05 1.72 -8.88
N VAL A 203 14.83 0.84 -7.92
CA VAL A 203 15.90 0.00 -7.34
C VAL A 203 16.29 -1.03 -8.40
N ASP A 204 17.36 -0.76 -9.16
CA ASP A 204 17.77 -1.63 -10.26
C ASP A 204 19.28 -1.54 -10.52
N CYS A 205 19.83 -2.59 -11.12
CA CYS A 205 21.21 -2.68 -11.59
C CYS A 205 21.24 -3.02 -13.08
N PRO A 206 21.01 -2.05 -13.99
CA PRO A 206 21.06 -2.29 -15.43
C PRO A 206 22.41 -2.86 -15.85
N GLY A 207 22.40 -3.95 -16.61
CA GLY A 207 23.62 -4.57 -17.14
C GLY A 207 24.28 -5.61 -16.24
N VAL A 208 23.78 -5.88 -15.05
CA VAL A 208 24.24 -7.01 -14.23
C VAL A 208 23.75 -8.31 -14.85
N ALA A 209 24.70 -9.17 -15.21
CA ALA A 209 24.39 -10.49 -15.74
C ALA A 209 23.68 -11.36 -14.66
N GLY A 210 22.64 -12.07 -15.06
CA GLY A 210 21.92 -12.99 -14.18
C GLY A 210 20.63 -12.43 -13.58
N ILE A 211 20.33 -11.14 -13.66
CA ILE A 211 18.99 -10.62 -13.38
C ILE A 211 18.05 -11.15 -14.46
N GLN A 212 17.09 -11.96 -14.05
CA GLN A 212 16.13 -12.59 -14.94
C GLN A 212 14.87 -11.76 -15.01
N ARG A 213 14.42 -11.47 -16.24
CA ARG A 213 13.17 -10.74 -16.48
C ARG A 213 12.34 -11.45 -17.55
N ARG A 214 11.02 -11.35 -17.41
CA ARG A 214 10.06 -11.88 -18.38
C ARG A 214 8.99 -10.83 -18.65
N PRO A 215 8.36 -10.82 -19.83
CA PRO A 215 7.18 -10.03 -20.09
C PRO A 215 6.09 -10.31 -19.04
N ALA A 216 5.51 -9.26 -18.44
CA ALA A 216 4.50 -9.39 -17.39
C ALA A 216 3.33 -10.30 -17.82
N ARG A 217 2.86 -10.18 -19.08
CA ARG A 217 1.79 -11.00 -19.65
C ARG A 217 2.08 -12.51 -19.73
N GLU A 218 3.34 -12.91 -19.64
CA GLU A 218 3.70 -14.34 -19.60
C GLU A 218 3.57 -14.92 -18.20
N ILE A 219 3.51 -14.06 -17.17
CA ILE A 219 3.33 -14.44 -15.76
C ILE A 219 1.85 -14.31 -15.41
N ASP A 220 1.27 -13.16 -15.73
CA ASP A 220 -0.14 -12.86 -15.58
C ASP A 220 -0.68 -12.27 -16.90
N PRO A 221 -1.48 -13.06 -17.66
CA PRO A 221 -2.07 -12.61 -18.93
C PRO A 221 -2.91 -11.35 -18.82
N ASP A 222 -3.47 -11.09 -17.63
CA ASP A 222 -4.32 -9.94 -17.34
C ASP A 222 -3.55 -8.73 -16.78
N SER A 223 -2.22 -8.80 -16.71
CA SER A 223 -1.39 -7.71 -16.21
C SER A 223 -1.48 -6.46 -17.10
N ASP A 224 -1.70 -5.31 -16.49
CA ASP A 224 -1.67 -3.98 -17.11
C ASP A 224 -0.27 -3.58 -17.60
N LEU A 225 0.78 -4.25 -17.12
CA LEU A 225 2.16 -4.06 -17.58
C LEU A 225 2.41 -4.66 -18.97
N GLY A 226 1.55 -5.56 -19.47
CA GLY A 226 1.59 -6.14 -20.81
C GLY A 226 2.92 -6.83 -21.12
N SER A 227 3.66 -6.33 -22.13
CA SER A 227 4.97 -6.87 -22.54
C SER A 227 6.15 -6.26 -21.79
N ARG A 228 5.94 -5.42 -20.79
CA ARG A 228 7.02 -4.85 -20.00
C ARG A 228 7.75 -5.95 -19.23
N PRO A 229 9.10 -5.89 -19.21
CA PRO A 229 9.87 -6.86 -18.46
C PRO A 229 9.68 -6.65 -16.96
N VAL A 230 9.36 -7.71 -16.25
CA VAL A 230 9.29 -7.76 -14.78
C VAL A 230 10.30 -8.75 -14.24
N THR A 231 10.83 -8.47 -13.08
CA THR A 231 11.86 -9.28 -12.43
C THR A 231 11.28 -10.60 -11.92
N VAL A 232 11.93 -11.70 -12.28
CA VAL A 232 11.57 -13.06 -11.85
C VAL A 232 12.71 -13.77 -11.11
N GLY A 233 13.89 -13.17 -11.09
CA GLY A 233 15.03 -13.70 -10.33
C GLY A 233 16.17 -12.69 -10.28
N VAL A 234 16.80 -12.59 -9.11
CA VAL A 234 17.94 -11.72 -8.85
C VAL A 234 19.09 -12.60 -8.34
N PRO A 235 20.27 -12.56 -8.97
CA PRO A 235 21.44 -13.29 -8.47
C PRO A 235 21.96 -12.61 -7.20
N GLN A 236 22.88 -13.29 -6.49
CA GLN A 236 23.62 -12.64 -5.42
C GLN A 236 24.43 -11.48 -6.00
N LEU A 237 24.19 -10.27 -5.48
CA LEU A 237 24.85 -9.04 -5.91
C LEU A 237 26.07 -8.73 -5.04
N GLY A 238 27.05 -8.05 -5.61
CA GLY A 238 28.12 -7.45 -4.83
C GLY A 238 27.65 -6.21 -4.06
N LYS A 239 28.30 -5.91 -2.93
CA LYS A 239 27.89 -4.81 -2.05
C LYS A 239 27.76 -3.46 -2.78
N ALA A 240 28.69 -3.11 -3.64
CA ALA A 240 28.62 -1.87 -4.42
C ALA A 240 27.39 -1.83 -5.35
N GLN A 241 27.00 -2.97 -5.95
CA GLN A 241 25.82 -3.07 -6.80
C GLN A 241 24.53 -2.86 -5.99
N ILE A 242 24.47 -3.40 -4.77
CA ILE A 242 23.33 -3.21 -3.85
C ILE A 242 23.24 -1.74 -3.44
N GLU A 243 24.35 -1.12 -3.05
CA GLU A 243 24.43 0.30 -2.67
C GLU A 243 23.96 1.22 -3.82
N ASP A 244 24.45 0.97 -5.04
CA ASP A 244 24.06 1.75 -6.23
C ASP A 244 22.55 1.61 -6.54
N ALA A 245 22.01 0.38 -6.49
CA ALA A 245 20.60 0.11 -6.73
C ALA A 245 19.70 0.79 -5.67
N LEU A 246 20.03 0.65 -4.40
CA LEU A 246 19.31 1.29 -3.30
C LEU A 246 19.38 2.81 -3.38
N SER A 247 20.54 3.37 -3.79
CA SER A 247 20.71 4.81 -3.98
C SER A 247 19.77 5.35 -5.06
N ALA A 248 19.60 4.64 -6.19
CA ALA A 248 18.70 5.05 -7.25
C ALA A 248 17.23 5.12 -6.78
N GLY A 249 16.78 4.11 -6.04
CA GLY A 249 15.45 4.11 -5.42
C GLY A 249 15.28 5.21 -4.38
N ARG A 250 16.26 5.39 -3.51
CA ARG A 250 16.28 6.45 -2.48
C ARG A 250 16.22 7.85 -3.10
N ASP A 251 16.95 8.10 -4.19
CA ASP A 251 16.93 9.38 -4.89
C ASP A 251 15.55 9.68 -5.47
N LEU A 252 14.85 8.67 -6.00
CA LEU A 252 13.46 8.83 -6.44
C LEU A 252 12.54 9.14 -5.26
N ALA A 253 12.66 8.43 -4.14
CA ALA A 253 11.89 8.71 -2.94
C ALA A 253 12.08 10.16 -2.45
N LEU A 254 13.34 10.64 -2.39
CA LEU A 254 13.66 12.02 -2.01
C LEU A 254 13.05 13.05 -2.98
N ARG A 255 12.97 12.75 -4.29
CA ARG A 255 12.26 13.62 -5.23
C ARG A 255 10.76 13.64 -4.98
N MET A 256 10.15 12.47 -4.75
CA MET A 256 8.72 12.37 -4.46
C MET A 256 8.34 13.07 -3.15
N MET A 257 9.19 13.04 -2.13
CA MET A 257 8.97 13.77 -0.88
C MET A 257 8.79 15.28 -1.09
N LYS A 258 9.43 15.86 -2.10
CA LYS A 258 9.28 17.30 -2.45
C LYS A 258 7.84 17.65 -2.87
N THR A 259 7.02 16.68 -3.25
CA THR A 259 5.60 16.90 -3.53
C THR A 259 4.78 17.13 -2.25
N GLY A 260 5.33 16.81 -1.08
CA GLY A 260 4.63 16.86 0.21
C GLY A 260 3.62 15.74 0.43
N ARG A 261 3.56 14.76 -0.47
CA ARG A 261 2.57 13.65 -0.42
C ARG A 261 3.10 12.36 0.17
N ILE A 262 4.42 12.17 0.21
CA ILE A 262 5.06 11.06 0.93
C ILE A 262 5.96 11.59 2.04
N ALA A 263 5.94 10.92 3.18
CA ALA A 263 6.79 11.22 4.35
C ALA A 263 8.18 10.63 4.19
N GLY A 264 8.26 9.46 3.55
CA GLY A 264 9.50 8.77 3.32
C GLY A 264 9.29 7.30 2.94
N ALA A 265 10.42 6.60 2.78
CA ALA A 265 10.45 5.22 2.36
C ALA A 265 11.56 4.43 3.06
N VAL A 266 11.32 3.14 3.28
CA VAL A 266 12.30 2.14 3.66
C VAL A 266 12.45 1.17 2.49
N LEU A 267 13.68 1.01 1.99
CA LEU A 267 14.01 0.17 0.85
C LEU A 267 14.91 -0.97 1.33
N GLU A 268 14.69 -2.16 0.81
CA GLU A 268 15.49 -3.35 1.11
C GLU A 268 15.90 -4.06 -0.17
N LEU A 269 17.15 -4.52 -0.18
CA LEU A 269 17.71 -5.38 -1.22
C LEU A 269 18.76 -6.30 -0.60
N GLN A 270 18.50 -7.61 -0.61
CA GLN A 270 19.40 -8.68 -0.13
C GLN A 270 19.97 -8.42 1.28
N GLY A 271 19.09 -7.93 2.20
CA GLY A 271 19.44 -7.67 3.60
C GLY A 271 20.07 -6.31 3.87
N GLU A 272 20.41 -5.52 2.84
CA GLU A 272 20.84 -4.13 3.01
C GLU A 272 19.64 -3.18 2.95
N ILE A 273 19.68 -2.13 3.77
CA ILE A 273 18.57 -1.18 3.94
C ILE A 273 19.01 0.22 3.58
N ALA A 274 18.15 0.95 2.87
CA ALA A 274 18.23 2.38 2.69
C ALA A 274 16.94 3.06 3.16
N VAL A 275 17.08 4.23 3.78
CA VAL A 275 15.94 5.03 4.26
C VAL A 275 15.97 6.40 3.59
N ALA A 276 14.81 6.87 3.16
CA ALA A 276 14.59 8.23 2.67
C ALA A 276 13.52 8.90 3.53
N GLY A 277 13.86 10.03 4.17
CA GLY A 277 12.95 10.71 5.09
C GLY A 277 12.76 9.91 6.38
N LEU A 278 11.61 10.10 7.01
CA LEU A 278 11.27 9.43 8.26
C LEU A 278 12.05 9.97 9.48
N ASP A 279 12.64 11.15 9.35
CA ASP A 279 13.46 11.80 10.37
C ASP A 279 12.65 12.75 11.26
N ASP A 280 11.31 12.80 11.12
CA ASP A 280 10.47 13.67 11.96
C ASP A 280 10.27 13.03 13.34
N PRO A 281 10.91 13.56 14.39
CA PRO A 281 10.81 13.00 15.75
C PRO A 281 9.40 13.05 16.33
N ALA A 282 8.53 13.91 15.80
CA ALA A 282 7.13 14.05 16.23
C ALA A 282 6.22 12.99 15.57
N ALA A 283 6.65 12.41 14.46
CA ALA A 283 5.85 11.49 13.67
C ALA A 283 6.34 10.04 13.70
N MET A 284 7.60 9.76 14.09
CA MET A 284 8.17 8.47 13.74
C MET A 284 9.35 8.02 14.61
N LEU A 285 9.25 6.80 15.12
CA LEU A 285 10.37 6.03 15.62
C LEU A 285 10.39 4.71 14.84
N ILE A 286 11.49 4.43 14.12
CA ILE A 286 11.78 3.08 13.65
C ILE A 286 12.43 2.38 14.86
N SER A 287 11.73 1.45 15.48
CA SER A 287 12.29 0.62 16.54
C SER A 287 12.62 -0.76 15.97
N GLY A 288 13.91 -1.07 15.89
CA GLY A 288 14.40 -2.42 15.61
C GLY A 288 14.42 -3.29 16.86
N ASP A 289 13.26 -3.74 17.31
CA ASP A 289 13.15 -4.84 18.28
C ASP A 289 11.90 -5.66 17.91
N VAL A 290 12.06 -6.50 16.90
CA VAL A 290 11.09 -7.56 16.62
C VAL A 290 11.58 -8.79 17.37
N SER A 291 10.85 -9.17 18.43
CA SER A 291 11.09 -10.42 19.15
C SER A 291 11.11 -11.60 18.15
N LYS A 292 12.10 -12.48 18.32
CA LYS A 292 12.37 -13.65 17.45
C LYS A 292 11.26 -14.70 17.37
N ASP A 293 10.08 -14.42 17.89
CA ASP A 293 9.02 -15.42 18.10
C ASP A 293 7.84 -15.34 17.11
N GLY A 294 7.94 -14.64 15.99
CA GLY A 294 6.94 -14.75 14.90
C GLY A 294 5.46 -14.54 15.32
N SER A 295 5.18 -14.17 16.56
CA SER A 295 3.86 -13.87 17.09
C SER A 295 3.69 -12.35 17.11
N THR A 296 2.87 -11.82 16.22
CA THR A 296 2.32 -10.47 16.36
C THR A 296 1.39 -10.43 17.57
N SER A 297 1.95 -10.32 18.76
CA SER A 297 1.18 -9.95 19.94
C SER A 297 1.01 -8.42 19.91
N TRP A 298 -0.18 -7.99 19.66
CA TRP A 298 -0.62 -6.65 19.98
C TRP A 298 -0.78 -6.61 21.51
N GLU A 299 0.23 -6.09 22.21
CA GLU A 299 0.08 -5.78 23.63
C GLU A 299 -0.86 -4.59 23.82
N GLU A 300 -1.71 -4.71 24.86
CA GLU A 300 -2.82 -3.86 25.28
C GLU A 300 -2.48 -2.38 25.50
#